data_3eb41e947a29e48687b24abe36e22581
#
_entry.id   3eb41e947a29e48687b24abe36e22581
#
_cell.length_a   1.000
_cell.length_b   1.000
_cell.length_c   1.000
_cell.angle_alpha   90.00
_cell.angle_beta   90.00
_cell.angle_gamma   90.00
#
_symmetry.space_group_name_H-M   'P 1'
#
loop_
_entity.id
_entity.type
_entity.pdbx_description
1 polymer ?
#
loop_
_entity_poly.entity_id
_entity_poly.type
_entity_poly.pdbx_seq_one_letter_code
_entity_poly.pdbx_strand_id
1 'polypeptide(L)'
;KVSGTHCLVAIGSIPNTEGLGLEAAGVETNESGYVVVDAVSRTSVPHIYAAGDCTGVYPLASVAAMQGRIAMAHLLGDTVHPLRTDRVAANIFTTPEIATVGISEKDLAAGVYRGEAVMLPLTTNPRAKMMAFQDGFVKIFARKHSGTVIGGVVVGPRASELIYPIALAIEKKLTVDDLAATFAVYPSLSEAISTASRQLHTRV
;
A
#
# COMPACT_ATOMS: atom_id res chain seq x y z
N LYS A 1 -0.95 31.94 -11.09
CA LYS A 1 0.43 32.41 -10.89
C LYS A 1 0.67 32.47 -9.38
N VAL A 2 1.67 31.76 -8.89
CA VAL A 2 2.11 31.82 -7.48
C VAL A 2 3.45 32.54 -7.45
N SER A 3 3.68 33.39 -6.43
CA SER A 3 4.92 34.15 -6.24
C SER A 3 5.53 33.78 -4.89
N GLY A 4 6.85 33.57 -4.86
CA GLY A 4 7.57 33.20 -3.66
C GLY A 4 9.05 33.54 -3.77
N THR A 5 9.78 33.43 -2.66
CA THR A 5 11.22 33.69 -2.61
C THR A 5 12.07 32.48 -2.99
N HIS A 6 11.53 31.26 -2.78
CA HIS A 6 12.21 29.99 -3.02
C HIS A 6 11.24 29.00 -3.65
N CYS A 7 11.76 28.05 -4.40
CA CYS A 7 11.02 26.94 -4.97
C CYS A 7 11.72 25.64 -4.63
N LEU A 8 11.02 24.70 -3.98
CA LEU A 8 11.50 23.34 -3.79
C LEU A 8 10.95 22.45 -4.92
N VAL A 9 11.84 21.81 -5.67
CA VAL A 9 11.51 20.82 -6.67
C VAL A 9 11.62 19.43 -6.04
N ALA A 10 10.47 18.75 -5.87
CA ALA A 10 10.37 17.44 -5.23
C ALA A 10 9.45 16.51 -6.04
N ILE A 11 9.71 16.41 -7.37
CA ILE A 11 8.83 15.75 -8.34
C ILE A 11 9.26 14.33 -8.71
N GLY A 12 10.28 13.80 -8.05
CA GLY A 12 10.80 12.46 -8.31
C GLY A 12 12.22 12.28 -7.81
N SER A 13 12.75 11.08 -8.00
CA SER A 13 14.12 10.70 -7.65
C SER A 13 14.73 9.86 -8.77
N ILE A 14 16.05 9.87 -8.83
CA ILE A 14 16.86 9.02 -9.69
C ILE A 14 17.63 8.03 -8.82
N PRO A 15 17.90 6.80 -9.31
CA PRO A 15 18.68 5.84 -8.53
C PRO A 15 20.13 6.32 -8.38
N ASN A 16 20.69 6.15 -7.17
CA ASN A 16 22.09 6.48 -6.90
C ASN A 16 22.97 5.24 -7.06
N THR A 17 23.01 4.71 -8.28
CA THR A 17 23.69 3.44 -8.65
C THR A 17 24.98 3.64 -9.45
N GLU A 18 25.25 4.87 -9.86
CA GLU A 18 26.46 5.21 -10.62
C GLU A 18 27.73 5.03 -9.75
N GLY A 19 28.79 4.52 -10.36
CA GLY A 19 30.08 4.35 -9.67
C GLY A 19 30.18 3.17 -8.70
N LEU A 20 29.12 2.34 -8.58
CA LEU A 20 29.11 1.16 -7.71
C LEU A 20 29.80 -0.07 -8.31
N GLY A 21 30.30 0.00 -9.55
CA GLY A 21 30.93 -1.13 -10.21
C GLY A 21 29.96 -2.25 -10.63
N LEU A 22 28.67 -1.94 -10.78
CA LEU A 22 27.65 -2.93 -11.11
C LEU A 22 27.92 -3.66 -12.42
N GLU A 23 28.32 -2.93 -13.46
CA GLU A 23 28.67 -3.49 -14.75
C GLU A 23 29.87 -4.45 -14.63
N ALA A 24 30.91 -4.07 -13.90
CA ALA A 24 32.10 -4.91 -13.66
C ALA A 24 31.76 -6.19 -12.88
N ALA A 25 30.71 -6.13 -12.03
CA ALA A 25 30.18 -7.28 -11.30
C ALA A 25 29.19 -8.12 -12.12
N GLY A 26 28.81 -7.70 -13.32
CA GLY A 26 27.80 -8.36 -14.16
C GLY A 26 26.37 -8.15 -13.71
N VAL A 27 26.13 -7.14 -12.88
CA VAL A 27 24.78 -6.80 -12.39
C VAL A 27 24.07 -5.93 -13.42
N GLU A 28 22.90 -6.38 -13.85
CA GLU A 28 22.08 -5.66 -14.83
C GLU A 28 21.34 -4.47 -14.20
N THR A 29 21.33 -3.36 -14.95
CA THR A 29 20.49 -2.20 -14.65
C THR A 29 19.54 -1.93 -15.82
N ASN A 30 18.37 -1.36 -15.54
CA ASN A 30 17.47 -0.93 -16.60
C ASN A 30 17.91 0.42 -17.21
N GLU A 31 17.20 0.87 -18.24
CA GLU A 31 17.49 2.13 -18.97
C GLU A 31 17.48 3.38 -18.05
N SER A 32 16.78 3.32 -16.92
CA SER A 32 16.71 4.40 -15.93
C SER A 32 17.77 4.25 -14.83
N GLY A 33 18.66 3.26 -14.92
CA GLY A 33 19.75 3.02 -13.96
C GLY A 33 19.36 2.22 -12.71
N TYR A 34 18.11 1.72 -12.59
CA TYR A 34 17.72 0.86 -11.47
C TYR A 34 18.27 -0.56 -11.63
N VAL A 35 18.71 -1.15 -10.51
CA VAL A 35 19.15 -2.54 -10.47
C VAL A 35 17.98 -3.48 -10.73
N VAL A 36 18.12 -4.34 -11.74
CA VAL A 36 17.09 -5.35 -12.06
C VAL A 36 17.14 -6.47 -11.04
N VAL A 37 15.99 -6.76 -10.41
CA VAL A 37 15.84 -7.83 -9.40
C VAL A 37 14.61 -8.69 -9.68
N ASP A 38 14.67 -9.94 -9.25
CA ASP A 38 13.51 -10.83 -9.21
C ASP A 38 12.64 -10.62 -7.96
N ALA A 39 11.59 -11.41 -7.82
CA ALA A 39 10.63 -11.29 -6.71
C ALA A 39 11.20 -11.66 -5.32
N VAL A 40 12.42 -12.22 -5.25
CA VAL A 40 13.17 -12.45 -4.01
C VAL A 40 14.33 -11.48 -3.84
N SER A 41 14.33 -10.39 -4.64
CA SER A 41 15.34 -9.31 -4.62
C SER A 41 16.75 -9.75 -5.08
N ARG A 42 16.84 -10.86 -5.82
CA ARG A 42 18.10 -11.33 -6.38
C ARG A 42 18.35 -10.65 -7.73
N THR A 43 19.58 -10.23 -7.99
CA THR A 43 19.99 -9.61 -9.24
C THR A 43 20.23 -10.66 -10.33
N SER A 44 20.69 -10.22 -11.50
CA SER A 44 21.20 -11.10 -12.58
C SER A 44 22.38 -11.98 -12.13
N VAL A 45 23.09 -11.58 -11.08
CA VAL A 45 24.20 -12.34 -10.48
C VAL A 45 23.70 -13.12 -9.25
N PRO A 46 23.75 -14.46 -9.24
CA PRO A 46 23.03 -15.29 -8.26
C PRO A 46 23.37 -15.05 -6.79
N HIS A 47 24.53 -14.53 -6.46
CA HIS A 47 24.97 -14.24 -5.09
C HIS A 47 24.89 -12.76 -4.71
N ILE A 48 24.36 -11.92 -5.60
CA ILE A 48 24.18 -10.48 -5.37
C ILE A 48 22.69 -10.17 -5.29
N TYR A 49 22.29 -9.44 -4.25
CA TYR A 49 20.92 -8.99 -4.01
C TYR A 49 20.89 -7.47 -3.91
N ALA A 50 19.75 -6.88 -4.27
CA ALA A 50 19.52 -5.46 -4.10
C ALA A 50 18.14 -5.21 -3.50
N ALA A 51 18.03 -4.22 -2.61
CA ALA A 51 16.80 -3.89 -1.91
C ALA A 51 16.64 -2.38 -1.78
N GLY A 52 15.41 -1.88 -1.83
CA GLY A 52 15.06 -0.48 -1.67
C GLY A 52 15.01 0.28 -2.99
N ASP A 53 15.13 1.59 -2.87
CA ASP A 53 14.89 2.54 -3.96
C ASP A 53 15.77 2.29 -5.19
N CYS A 54 16.99 1.77 -4.99
CA CYS A 54 17.89 1.41 -6.09
C CYS A 54 17.34 0.35 -7.04
N THR A 55 16.31 -0.41 -6.63
CA THR A 55 15.65 -1.42 -7.47
C THR A 55 14.50 -0.87 -8.30
N GLY A 56 13.98 0.31 -7.96
CA GLY A 56 12.83 0.92 -8.64
C GLY A 56 11.50 0.17 -8.48
N VAL A 57 11.45 -0.88 -7.65
CA VAL A 57 10.21 -1.68 -7.46
C VAL A 57 9.11 -0.84 -6.78
N TYR A 58 9.44 -0.23 -5.66
CA TYR A 58 8.61 0.75 -4.95
C TYR A 58 9.49 1.61 -4.04
N PRO A 59 9.51 2.94 -4.19
CA PRO A 59 10.35 3.83 -3.38
C PRO A 59 9.74 4.06 -1.98
N LEU A 60 9.62 2.99 -1.19
CA LEU A 60 9.06 2.99 0.16
C LEU A 60 9.98 2.25 1.12
N ALA A 61 10.27 2.85 2.27
CA ALA A 61 11.12 2.25 3.30
C ALA A 61 10.59 0.88 3.79
N SER A 62 9.27 0.70 3.85
CA SER A 62 8.63 -0.57 4.20
C SER A 62 8.91 -1.66 3.16
N VAL A 63 8.94 -1.30 1.88
CA VAL A 63 9.29 -2.22 0.78
C VAL A 63 10.76 -2.55 0.83
N ALA A 64 11.65 -1.57 1.04
CA ALA A 64 13.08 -1.80 1.21
C ALA A 64 13.37 -2.80 2.35
N ALA A 65 12.73 -2.61 3.49
CA ALA A 65 12.85 -3.51 4.64
C ALA A 65 12.32 -4.92 4.34
N MET A 66 11.22 -5.05 3.59
CA MET A 66 10.68 -6.35 3.20
C MET A 66 11.59 -7.04 2.19
N GLN A 67 12.06 -6.32 1.17
CA GLN A 67 13.02 -6.85 0.20
C GLN A 67 14.29 -7.36 0.90
N GLY A 68 14.85 -6.61 1.85
CA GLY A 68 16.03 -7.03 2.61
C GLY A 68 15.78 -8.30 3.41
N ARG A 69 14.63 -8.44 4.09
CA ARG A 69 14.27 -9.66 4.81
C ARG A 69 14.12 -10.87 3.88
N ILE A 70 13.45 -10.70 2.75
CA ILE A 70 13.27 -11.75 1.75
C ILE A 70 14.62 -12.17 1.18
N ALA A 71 15.47 -11.21 0.81
CA ALA A 71 16.80 -11.46 0.27
C ALA A 71 17.67 -12.28 1.24
N MET A 72 17.70 -11.87 2.51
CA MET A 72 18.49 -12.59 3.52
C MET A 72 17.96 -13.99 3.81
N ALA A 73 16.65 -14.16 3.95
CA ALA A 73 16.05 -15.48 4.15
C ALA A 73 16.31 -16.40 2.94
N HIS A 74 16.12 -15.89 1.72
CA HIS A 74 16.40 -16.63 0.51
C HIS A 74 17.89 -17.02 0.37
N LEU A 75 18.81 -16.09 0.69
CA LEU A 75 20.25 -16.34 0.67
C LEU A 75 20.64 -17.47 1.64
N LEU A 76 19.98 -17.53 2.81
CA LEU A 76 20.24 -18.52 3.84
C LEU A 76 19.51 -19.86 3.60
N GLY A 77 18.76 -19.98 2.51
CA GLY A 77 18.06 -21.22 2.14
C GLY A 77 16.72 -21.42 2.84
N ASP A 78 16.19 -20.39 3.49
CA ASP A 78 14.85 -20.44 4.09
C ASP A 78 13.75 -20.40 3.02
N THR A 79 12.59 -20.97 3.36
CA THR A 79 11.39 -20.82 2.56
C THR A 79 10.89 -19.38 2.65
N VAL A 80 10.83 -18.69 1.51
CA VAL A 80 10.37 -17.29 1.44
C VAL A 80 9.11 -17.17 0.61
N HIS A 81 8.26 -16.23 0.99
CA HIS A 81 7.19 -15.74 0.13
C HIS A 81 7.74 -14.57 -0.70
N PRO A 82 7.69 -14.66 -2.04
CA PRO A 82 8.12 -13.57 -2.91
C PRO A 82 7.38 -12.26 -2.63
N LEU A 83 8.03 -11.14 -2.89
CA LEU A 83 7.43 -9.83 -2.72
C LEU A 83 6.16 -9.70 -3.59
N ARG A 84 5.07 -9.29 -2.98
CA ARG A 84 3.78 -9.06 -3.61
C ARG A 84 3.49 -7.57 -3.67
N THR A 85 3.80 -6.95 -4.81
CA THR A 85 3.63 -5.50 -5.03
C THR A 85 2.16 -5.06 -5.03
N ASP A 86 1.25 -5.96 -5.39
CA ASP A 86 -0.20 -5.76 -5.36
C ASP A 86 -0.80 -5.65 -3.94
N ARG A 87 0.02 -5.84 -2.89
CA ARG A 87 -0.39 -5.79 -1.47
C ARG A 87 0.35 -4.73 -0.66
N VAL A 88 1.18 -3.93 -1.33
CA VAL A 88 1.93 -2.87 -0.66
C VAL A 88 0.97 -1.77 -0.22
N ALA A 89 0.95 -1.50 1.09
CA ALA A 89 0.29 -0.31 1.61
C ALA A 89 1.22 0.89 1.48
N ALA A 90 0.68 2.00 1.01
CA ALA A 90 1.41 3.26 0.84
C ALA A 90 0.67 4.39 1.55
N ASN A 91 1.42 5.41 2.03
CA ASN A 91 0.86 6.58 2.65
C ASN A 91 1.54 7.86 2.15
N ILE A 92 0.74 8.89 1.91
CA ILE A 92 1.19 10.25 1.65
C ILE A 92 0.92 11.05 2.93
N PHE A 93 1.99 11.55 3.57
CA PHE A 93 1.96 12.22 4.87
C PHE A 93 1.57 13.71 4.75
N THR A 94 0.51 13.97 4.01
CA THR A 94 -0.12 15.29 3.94
C THR A 94 -1.07 15.51 5.13
N THR A 95 -1.74 16.65 5.18
CA THR A 95 -2.83 16.91 6.12
C THR A 95 -4.08 17.25 5.32
N PRO A 96 -5.06 16.32 5.24
CA PRO A 96 -5.08 14.96 5.81
C PRO A 96 -4.09 13.99 5.15
N GLU A 97 -3.72 12.92 5.86
CA GLU A 97 -2.96 11.81 5.28
C GLU A 97 -3.82 11.03 4.27
N ILE A 98 -3.15 10.42 3.28
CA ILE A 98 -3.80 9.59 2.26
C ILE A 98 -3.09 8.25 2.22
N ALA A 99 -3.78 7.19 2.66
CA ALA A 99 -3.27 5.83 2.63
C ALA A 99 -4.04 4.96 1.64
N THR A 100 -3.32 4.07 0.96
CA THR A 100 -3.88 3.16 -0.05
C THR A 100 -3.29 1.77 0.08
N VAL A 101 -4.06 0.75 -0.31
CA VAL A 101 -3.59 -0.63 -0.44
C VAL A 101 -4.45 -1.40 -1.45
N GLY A 102 -3.83 -2.31 -2.18
CA GLY A 102 -4.53 -3.16 -3.15
C GLY A 102 -4.96 -2.41 -4.41
N ILE A 103 -6.11 -2.77 -4.97
CA ILE A 103 -6.61 -2.20 -6.22
C ILE A 103 -7.06 -0.75 -6.06
N SER A 104 -6.97 -0.01 -7.15
CA SER A 104 -7.50 1.35 -7.26
C SER A 104 -8.91 1.38 -7.87
N GLU A 105 -9.58 2.53 -7.77
CA GLU A 105 -10.83 2.77 -8.47
C GLU A 105 -10.69 2.71 -10.00
N LYS A 106 -9.52 3.10 -10.50
CA LYS A 106 -9.19 2.99 -11.93
C LYS A 106 -9.16 1.54 -12.39
N ASP A 107 -8.60 0.63 -11.59
CA ASP A 107 -8.55 -0.81 -11.88
C ASP A 107 -9.95 -1.42 -11.87
N LEU A 108 -10.80 -0.97 -10.94
CA LEU A 108 -12.20 -1.39 -10.86
C LEU A 108 -12.98 -0.89 -12.08
N ALA A 109 -12.84 0.38 -12.44
CA ALA A 109 -13.50 0.99 -13.60
C ALA A 109 -13.05 0.37 -14.93
N ALA A 110 -11.77 -0.02 -15.02
CA ALA A 110 -11.21 -0.71 -16.18
C ALA A 110 -11.65 -2.19 -16.29
N GLY A 111 -12.40 -2.71 -15.31
CA GLY A 111 -12.88 -4.08 -15.29
C GLY A 111 -11.80 -5.14 -15.05
N VAL A 112 -10.61 -4.73 -14.59
CA VAL A 112 -9.52 -5.64 -14.21
C VAL A 112 -9.98 -6.59 -13.10
N TYR A 113 -10.84 -6.06 -12.21
CA TYR A 113 -11.49 -6.83 -11.14
C TYR A 113 -13.01 -6.66 -11.20
N ARG A 114 -13.74 -7.77 -11.05
CA ARG A 114 -15.18 -7.73 -10.81
C ARG A 114 -15.43 -7.46 -9.33
N GLY A 115 -15.69 -6.22 -8.99
CA GLY A 115 -15.83 -5.77 -7.62
C GLY A 115 -16.80 -4.62 -7.49
N GLU A 116 -17.00 -4.20 -6.27
CA GLU A 116 -17.78 -3.04 -5.87
C GLU A 116 -17.02 -2.26 -4.79
N ALA A 117 -17.38 -1.02 -4.60
CA ALA A 117 -16.76 -0.16 -3.62
C ALA A 117 -17.80 0.60 -2.81
N VAL A 118 -17.48 0.85 -1.55
CA VAL A 118 -18.22 1.78 -0.70
C VAL A 118 -17.25 2.85 -0.20
N MET A 119 -17.74 4.07 -0.08
CA MET A 119 -17.03 5.19 0.51
C MET A 119 -17.86 5.74 1.68
N LEU A 120 -17.32 5.65 2.89
CA LEU A 120 -17.92 6.20 4.10
C LEU A 120 -17.21 7.50 4.48
N PRO A 121 -17.89 8.66 4.43
CA PRO A 121 -17.32 9.92 4.92
C PRO A 121 -17.05 9.88 6.42
N LEU A 122 -15.90 10.40 6.87
CA LEU A 122 -15.57 10.48 8.29
C LEU A 122 -16.41 11.51 9.05
N THR A 123 -17.10 12.41 8.36
CA THR A 123 -18.07 13.36 8.95
C THR A 123 -19.21 12.65 9.71
N THR A 124 -19.49 11.39 9.39
CA THR A 124 -20.49 10.59 10.09
C THR A 124 -19.92 9.88 11.32
N ASN A 125 -18.60 9.75 11.43
CA ASN A 125 -17.93 9.03 12.51
C ASN A 125 -17.88 9.87 13.80
N PRO A 126 -18.33 9.34 14.97
CA PRO A 126 -18.34 10.09 16.24
C PRO A 126 -16.96 10.56 16.68
N ARG A 127 -15.92 9.74 16.50
CA ARG A 127 -14.56 10.11 16.91
C ARG A 127 -13.99 11.24 16.04
N ALA A 128 -14.26 11.23 14.73
CA ALA A 128 -13.87 12.31 13.84
C ALA A 128 -14.55 13.63 14.26
N LYS A 129 -15.83 13.59 14.63
CA LYS A 129 -16.55 14.76 15.18
C LYS A 129 -15.91 15.29 16.46
N MET A 130 -15.53 14.41 17.39
CA MET A 130 -14.83 14.81 18.64
C MET A 130 -13.47 15.45 18.36
N MET A 131 -12.83 15.09 17.25
CA MET A 131 -11.57 15.66 16.81
C MET A 131 -11.75 16.93 15.94
N ALA A 132 -12.99 17.39 15.77
CA ALA A 132 -13.37 18.48 14.86
C ALA A 132 -12.87 18.26 13.41
N PHE A 133 -12.72 17.00 13.01
CA PHE A 133 -12.27 16.63 11.68
C PHE A 133 -13.49 16.47 10.76
N GLN A 134 -13.52 17.29 9.70
CA GLN A 134 -14.67 17.37 8.80
C GLN A 134 -14.41 16.74 7.43
N ASP A 135 -13.14 16.56 7.05
CA ASP A 135 -12.76 16.09 5.72
C ASP A 135 -12.12 14.71 5.81
N GLY A 136 -12.51 13.84 4.89
CA GLY A 136 -11.92 12.51 4.78
C GLY A 136 -12.95 11.40 4.69
N PHE A 137 -12.44 10.22 4.40
CA PHE A 137 -13.28 9.05 4.20
C PHE A 137 -12.48 7.75 4.36
N VAL A 138 -13.23 6.67 4.55
CA VAL A 138 -12.76 5.29 4.35
C VAL A 138 -13.45 4.72 3.12
N LYS A 139 -12.66 4.19 2.19
CA LYS A 139 -13.17 3.50 1.00
C LYS A 139 -12.67 2.06 1.00
N ILE A 140 -13.57 1.10 0.78
CA ILE A 140 -13.24 -0.33 0.72
C ILE A 140 -13.68 -0.86 -0.63
N PHE A 141 -12.83 -1.68 -1.24
CA PHE A 141 -13.12 -2.42 -2.46
C PHE A 141 -13.24 -3.90 -2.14
N ALA A 142 -14.32 -4.53 -2.58
CA ALA A 142 -14.55 -5.95 -2.37
C ALA A 142 -14.90 -6.65 -3.69
N ARG A 143 -14.57 -7.93 -3.78
CA ARG A 143 -15.00 -8.77 -4.90
C ARG A 143 -16.52 -8.97 -4.84
N LYS A 144 -17.17 -8.76 -5.98
CA LYS A 144 -18.60 -9.07 -6.11
C LYS A 144 -18.84 -10.56 -5.82
N HIS A 145 -19.93 -10.87 -5.15
CA HIS A 145 -20.37 -12.20 -4.68
C HIS A 145 -19.56 -12.80 -3.52
N SER A 146 -18.22 -12.76 -3.54
CA SER A 146 -17.43 -13.36 -2.44
C SER A 146 -17.22 -12.43 -1.26
N GLY A 147 -17.43 -11.12 -1.43
CA GLY A 147 -17.15 -10.12 -0.42
C GLY A 147 -15.66 -9.99 -0.04
N THR A 148 -14.75 -10.70 -0.72
CA THR A 148 -13.32 -10.66 -0.37
C THR A 148 -12.78 -9.25 -0.58
N VAL A 149 -12.10 -8.71 0.46
CA VAL A 149 -11.47 -7.39 0.40
C VAL A 149 -10.30 -7.42 -0.57
N ILE A 150 -10.26 -6.49 -1.52
CA ILE A 150 -9.24 -6.41 -2.59
C ILE A 150 -8.54 -5.06 -2.67
N GLY A 151 -9.00 -4.07 -1.92
CA GLY A 151 -8.37 -2.76 -1.88
C GLY A 151 -9.02 -1.85 -0.85
N GLY A 152 -8.34 -0.75 -0.57
CA GLY A 152 -8.88 0.30 0.28
C GLY A 152 -8.10 1.60 0.20
N VAL A 153 -8.81 2.67 0.54
CA VAL A 153 -8.27 4.03 0.64
C VAL A 153 -8.77 4.64 1.94
N VAL A 154 -7.87 5.25 2.67
CA VAL A 154 -8.20 6.06 3.84
C VAL A 154 -7.66 7.45 3.64
N VAL A 155 -8.52 8.45 3.76
CA VAL A 155 -8.13 9.86 3.80
C VAL A 155 -8.54 10.42 5.15
N GLY A 156 -7.58 10.83 5.95
CA GLY A 156 -7.88 11.34 7.29
C GLY A 156 -6.69 11.35 8.22
N PRO A 157 -6.90 11.76 9.50
CA PRO A 157 -5.87 11.69 10.51
C PRO A 157 -5.44 10.23 10.75
N ARG A 158 -4.13 9.99 10.79
CA ARG A 158 -3.57 8.66 11.02
C ARG A 158 -4.00 7.62 9.98
N ALA A 159 -4.16 8.02 8.73
CA ALA A 159 -4.51 7.10 7.66
C ALA A 159 -3.46 5.99 7.51
N SER A 160 -2.19 6.29 7.79
CA SER A 160 -1.07 5.35 7.87
C SER A 160 -1.29 4.19 8.85
N GLU A 161 -1.98 4.45 9.97
CA GLU A 161 -2.34 3.43 10.95
C GLU A 161 -3.63 2.70 10.56
N LEU A 162 -4.60 3.47 10.06
CA LEU A 162 -5.93 2.94 9.72
C LEU A 162 -5.93 2.01 8.50
N ILE A 163 -4.96 2.14 7.60
CA ILE A 163 -4.86 1.28 6.42
C ILE A 163 -4.44 -0.16 6.77
N TYR A 164 -3.77 -0.37 7.90
CA TYR A 164 -3.21 -1.66 8.27
C TYR A 164 -4.26 -2.79 8.41
N PRO A 165 -5.43 -2.61 9.05
CA PRO A 165 -6.48 -3.63 9.07
C PRO A 165 -6.97 -4.02 7.68
N ILE A 166 -7.04 -3.08 6.75
CA ILE A 166 -7.44 -3.35 5.36
C ILE A 166 -6.33 -4.13 4.63
N ALA A 167 -5.07 -3.75 4.83
CA ALA A 167 -3.93 -4.48 4.29
C ALA A 167 -3.88 -5.93 4.81
N LEU A 168 -4.14 -6.13 6.10
CA LEU A 168 -4.23 -7.46 6.71
C LEU A 168 -5.39 -8.28 6.11
N ALA A 169 -6.55 -7.66 5.89
CA ALA A 169 -7.68 -8.31 5.26
C ALA A 169 -7.34 -8.79 3.83
N ILE A 170 -6.65 -7.97 3.04
CA ILE A 170 -6.19 -8.36 1.70
C ILE A 170 -5.17 -9.51 1.77
N GLU A 171 -4.19 -9.42 2.68
CA GLU A 171 -3.15 -10.44 2.85
C GLU A 171 -3.74 -11.79 3.23
N LYS A 172 -4.74 -11.80 4.10
CA LYS A 172 -5.41 -13.00 4.60
C LYS A 172 -6.65 -13.38 3.81
N LYS A 173 -6.99 -12.65 2.74
CA LYS A 173 -8.19 -12.87 1.92
C LYS A 173 -9.49 -12.84 2.73
N LEU A 174 -9.54 -11.98 3.75
CA LEU A 174 -10.74 -11.79 4.56
C LEU A 174 -11.83 -11.12 3.75
N THR A 175 -13.07 -11.33 4.18
CA THR A 175 -14.25 -10.73 3.58
C THR A 175 -14.65 -9.41 4.28
N VAL A 176 -15.54 -8.66 3.66
CA VAL A 176 -16.16 -7.49 4.29
C VAL A 176 -16.96 -7.89 5.54
N ASP A 177 -17.48 -9.11 5.58
CA ASP A 177 -18.21 -9.62 6.74
C ASP A 177 -17.28 -9.93 7.92
N ASP A 178 -16.06 -10.42 7.65
CA ASP A 178 -15.04 -10.60 8.68
C ASP A 178 -14.65 -9.26 9.32
N LEU A 179 -14.47 -8.21 8.49
CA LEU A 179 -14.20 -6.86 9.00
C LEU A 179 -15.38 -6.28 9.76
N ALA A 180 -16.61 -6.50 9.27
CA ALA A 180 -17.84 -6.03 9.90
C ALA A 180 -18.12 -6.71 11.24
N ALA A 181 -17.75 -8.00 11.39
CA ALA A 181 -17.93 -8.79 12.60
C ALA A 181 -16.83 -8.54 13.65
N THR A 182 -15.69 -7.95 13.22
CA THR A 182 -14.58 -7.65 14.15
C THR A 182 -14.92 -6.49 15.06
N PHE A 183 -14.72 -6.68 16.38
CA PHE A 183 -14.94 -5.61 17.35
C PHE A 183 -13.94 -4.47 17.18
N ALA A 184 -14.44 -3.28 16.89
CA ALA A 184 -13.69 -2.04 16.95
C ALA A 184 -13.95 -1.31 18.26
N VAL A 185 -12.95 -0.58 18.75
CA VAL A 185 -13.14 0.32 19.90
C VAL A 185 -14.14 1.41 19.52
N TYR A 186 -15.07 1.73 20.40
CA TYR A 186 -16.02 2.81 20.19
C TYR A 186 -15.89 3.89 21.30
N PRO A 187 -15.83 5.20 20.94
CA PRO A 187 -15.71 5.74 19.58
C PRO A 187 -14.25 5.73 19.05
N SER A 188 -14.05 5.27 17.81
CA SER A 188 -12.74 5.29 17.17
C SER A 188 -12.85 5.61 15.68
N LEU A 189 -11.73 5.98 15.04
CA LEU A 189 -11.67 6.14 13.59
C LEU A 189 -11.70 4.77 12.88
N SER A 190 -11.13 3.73 13.48
CA SER A 190 -11.13 2.36 12.92
C SER A 190 -12.53 1.75 12.83
N GLU A 191 -13.48 2.19 13.66
CA GLU A 191 -14.89 1.78 13.55
C GLU A 191 -15.50 2.15 12.19
N ALA A 192 -14.99 3.19 11.52
CA ALA A 192 -15.40 3.54 10.17
C ALA A 192 -15.13 2.41 9.15
N ILE A 193 -14.07 1.61 9.34
CA ILE A 193 -13.75 0.46 8.49
C ILE A 193 -14.84 -0.60 8.63
N SER A 194 -15.21 -0.94 9.87
CA SER A 194 -16.27 -1.91 10.15
C SER A 194 -17.63 -1.43 9.62
N THR A 195 -17.94 -0.14 9.77
CA THR A 195 -19.18 0.45 9.25
C THR A 195 -19.22 0.48 7.71
N ALA A 196 -18.11 0.83 7.06
CA ALA A 196 -18.00 0.76 5.61
C ALA A 196 -18.18 -0.68 5.10
N SER A 197 -17.56 -1.65 5.78
CA SER A 197 -17.67 -3.07 5.43
C SER A 197 -19.10 -3.59 5.51
N ARG A 198 -19.87 -3.17 6.53
CA ARG A 198 -21.30 -3.52 6.65
C ARG A 198 -22.16 -3.07 5.48
N GLN A 199 -21.78 -1.98 4.79
CA GLN A 199 -22.51 -1.49 3.62
C GLN A 199 -22.27 -2.33 2.36
N LEU A 200 -21.18 -3.11 2.33
CA LEU A 200 -20.84 -4.06 1.26
C LEU A 200 -21.31 -5.48 1.56
N HIS A 201 -22.01 -5.70 2.68
CA HIS A 201 -22.55 -7.00 3.02
C HIS A 201 -23.49 -7.50 1.91
N THR A 202 -23.15 -8.61 1.31
CA THR A 202 -23.98 -9.25 0.27
C THR A 202 -25.03 -10.10 0.97
N ARG A 203 -26.30 -9.71 0.88
CA ARG A 203 -27.40 -10.59 1.28
C ARG A 203 -27.40 -11.79 0.34
N VAL A 204 -27.20 -12.98 0.87
CA VAL A 204 -27.34 -14.26 0.16
C VAL A 204 -28.83 -14.57 -0.02
#